data_00e7de209fa84e6075dbd4941a126e9e
#
_entry.id   00e7de209fa84e6075dbd4941a126e9e
#
_cell.length_a   1.000
_cell.length_b   1.000
_cell.length_c   1.000
_cell.angle_alpha   90.00
_cell.angle_beta   90.00
_cell.angle_gamma   90.00
#
_symmetry.space_group_name_H-M   'P 1'
#
loop_
_entity.id
_entity.type
_entity.pdbx_description
1 polymer ?
#
loop_
_entity_poly.entity_id
_entity_poly.type
_entity_poly.pdbx_seq_one_letter_code
_entity_poly.pdbx_strand_id
1 'polypeptide(L)'
;MTKTRSIKKLLIANRGEIALRVMRSAREMGIRTVAVYSEADRNAPFVRFADEAVCIGPAASKESYLVIDKLVAVCKDLKVDAVHPGYGFLSENGAFAQALEKAGVIFVGPTPHAMKVMGDKLAAKEAVKGHGVPLVPGTEGAVSGLDEAIRVAKTITFPILIKAAAGGGGKGMRIVEDESGLEEGLERAISEAKNAFGDGSVFIEKYVAGPRHIEVQIMADTHGNTCYLFERECSIQRRHQKVVEEAPSAVLTPALRKRMGEAAVNVAKSVDYVGAGTVEFLLDESGAFYFMEMNTRLQVEHPVTEMITGLDLVKLQIRVAEGEVLPFEQDDLRIFGHAIEVRVYAEDPANNFLPDIGTLSTYRPPQGPGVRVDDGFEEGMTIPIHYDPMIAKLIVHGATRDEAIARMQRAIEDYAISGVETTLPFCHYVMGHESFRSGKYDTHFVRDHWNPEVLLGQEPTEALAAALVAASMQEVRSGELVPQEAAQGGLSPWKLKRG
;
A
#
# COMPACT_ATOMS: atom_id res chain seq x y z
N MET A 1 -30.78 17.26 -3.03
CA MET A 1 -30.04 16.69 -4.18
C MET A 1 -28.70 17.43 -4.29
N THR A 2 -27.63 16.80 -3.93
CA THR A 2 -26.26 17.32 -4.13
C THR A 2 -26.05 17.47 -5.63
N LYS A 3 -25.64 18.67 -6.06
CA LYS A 3 -25.44 18.98 -7.47
C LYS A 3 -24.20 18.24 -7.95
N THR A 4 -24.31 17.29 -8.86
CA THR A 4 -23.17 16.64 -9.50
C THR A 4 -22.28 17.67 -10.17
N ARG A 5 -20.98 17.63 -9.86
CA ARG A 5 -19.95 18.51 -10.46
C ARG A 5 -19.04 17.65 -11.32
N SER A 6 -19.09 17.80 -12.63
CA SER A 6 -18.21 17.06 -13.54
C SER A 6 -16.76 17.51 -13.38
N ILE A 7 -15.86 16.55 -13.20
CA ILE A 7 -14.41 16.74 -13.15
C ILE A 7 -13.85 16.59 -14.56
N LYS A 8 -13.29 17.64 -15.11
CA LYS A 8 -12.68 17.66 -16.46
C LYS A 8 -11.15 17.69 -16.40
N LYS A 9 -10.60 18.21 -15.30
CA LYS A 9 -9.16 18.29 -15.08
C LYS A 9 -8.83 17.91 -13.65
N LEU A 10 -7.99 16.87 -13.50
CA LEU A 10 -7.57 16.28 -12.23
C LEU A 10 -6.07 16.49 -12.02
N LEU A 11 -5.68 17.10 -10.91
CA LEU A 11 -4.31 17.11 -10.45
C LEU A 11 -4.04 15.90 -9.56
N ILE A 12 -2.93 15.23 -9.78
CA ILE A 12 -2.48 14.13 -8.93
C ILE A 12 -1.39 14.65 -8.00
N ALA A 13 -1.74 14.82 -6.70
CA ALA A 13 -0.83 15.32 -5.67
C ALA A 13 0.05 14.20 -5.11
N ASN A 14 0.66 13.43 -5.98
CA ASN A 14 1.52 12.31 -5.65
C ASN A 14 2.54 12.03 -6.76
N ARG A 15 3.37 10.98 -6.59
CA ARG A 15 4.43 10.56 -7.50
C ARG A 15 4.46 9.04 -7.72
N GLY A 16 5.38 8.61 -8.57
CA GLY A 16 5.66 7.17 -8.75
C GLY A 16 4.49 6.40 -9.36
N GLU A 17 4.37 5.14 -8.97
CA GLU A 17 3.39 4.23 -9.54
C GLU A 17 1.94 4.69 -9.29
N ILE A 18 1.64 5.21 -8.09
CA ILE A 18 0.27 5.62 -7.76
C ILE A 18 -0.18 6.83 -8.59
N ALA A 19 0.73 7.75 -8.90
CA ALA A 19 0.39 8.88 -9.78
C ALA A 19 0.01 8.36 -11.18
N LEU A 20 0.81 7.46 -11.73
CA LEU A 20 0.54 6.84 -13.02
C LEU A 20 -0.75 6.00 -13.00
N ARG A 21 -0.97 5.23 -11.91
CA ARG A 21 -2.19 4.44 -11.69
C ARG A 21 -3.45 5.32 -11.74
N VAL A 22 -3.45 6.43 -11.02
CA VAL A 22 -4.59 7.37 -11.00
C VAL A 22 -4.79 8.02 -12.38
N MET A 23 -3.71 8.43 -13.04
CA MET A 23 -3.79 9.05 -14.37
C MET A 23 -4.36 8.12 -15.43
N ARG A 24 -4.04 6.82 -15.37
CA ARG A 24 -4.60 5.80 -16.28
C ARG A 24 -6.13 5.77 -16.18
N SER A 25 -6.68 5.67 -14.97
CA SER A 25 -8.13 5.70 -14.76
C SER A 25 -8.78 7.02 -15.16
N ALA A 26 -8.17 8.16 -14.82
CA ALA A 26 -8.68 9.48 -15.20
C ALA A 26 -8.74 9.63 -16.74
N ARG A 27 -7.70 9.19 -17.45
CA ARG A 27 -7.66 9.23 -18.92
C ARG A 27 -8.75 8.38 -19.56
N GLU A 28 -9.01 7.18 -19.02
CA GLU A 28 -10.11 6.32 -19.46
C GLU A 28 -11.50 6.93 -19.22
N MET A 29 -11.62 7.82 -18.23
CA MET A 29 -12.82 8.62 -17.98
C MET A 29 -12.90 9.89 -18.84
N GLY A 30 -11.92 10.15 -19.70
CA GLY A 30 -11.84 11.37 -20.51
C GLY A 30 -11.44 12.63 -19.72
N ILE A 31 -10.85 12.46 -18.54
CA ILE A 31 -10.41 13.53 -17.65
C ILE A 31 -8.96 13.89 -17.96
N ARG A 32 -8.68 15.18 -18.20
CA ARG A 32 -7.30 15.66 -18.36
C ARG A 32 -6.53 15.61 -17.04
N THR A 33 -5.26 15.27 -17.13
CA THR A 33 -4.41 15.03 -15.96
C THR A 33 -3.31 16.08 -15.82
N VAL A 34 -3.06 16.50 -14.57
CA VAL A 34 -1.95 17.38 -14.22
C VAL A 34 -1.03 16.63 -13.24
N ALA A 35 0.23 16.44 -13.63
CA ALA A 35 1.28 15.98 -12.74
C ALA A 35 1.91 17.15 -11.99
N VAL A 36 2.21 16.94 -10.71
CA VAL A 36 3.18 17.76 -9.99
C VAL A 36 4.42 16.92 -9.71
N TYR A 37 5.61 17.49 -9.86
CA TYR A 37 6.84 16.74 -9.68
C TYR A 37 7.95 17.58 -9.05
N SER A 38 8.81 16.93 -8.28
CA SER A 38 10.06 17.52 -7.79
C SER A 38 11.16 17.44 -8.87
N GLU A 39 12.24 18.16 -8.69
CA GLU A 39 13.39 18.11 -9.60
C GLU A 39 13.93 16.68 -9.80
N ALA A 40 13.88 15.84 -8.76
CA ALA A 40 14.31 14.43 -8.85
C ALA A 40 13.42 13.58 -9.76
N ASP A 41 12.14 13.93 -9.88
CA ASP A 41 11.15 13.17 -10.65
C ASP A 41 10.96 13.71 -12.09
N ARG A 42 11.74 14.70 -12.52
CA ARG A 42 11.56 15.39 -13.83
C ARG A 42 11.36 14.45 -15.01
N ASN A 43 12.06 13.33 -15.02
CA ASN A 43 12.03 12.36 -16.11
C ASN A 43 11.18 11.12 -15.81
N ALA A 44 10.44 11.13 -14.70
CA ALA A 44 9.63 9.99 -14.29
C ALA A 44 8.48 9.68 -15.28
N PRO A 45 8.06 8.42 -15.43
CA PRO A 45 7.01 8.01 -16.36
C PRO A 45 5.70 8.78 -16.17
N PHE A 46 5.28 9.03 -14.93
CA PHE A 46 4.03 9.74 -14.64
C PHE A 46 4.06 11.20 -15.12
N VAL A 47 5.23 11.86 -15.13
CA VAL A 47 5.39 13.24 -15.62
C VAL A 47 5.19 13.32 -17.12
N ARG A 48 5.73 12.34 -17.86
CA ARG A 48 5.56 12.25 -19.31
C ARG A 48 4.18 11.75 -19.73
N PHE A 49 3.50 11.00 -18.86
CA PHE A 49 2.16 10.49 -19.13
C PHE A 49 1.08 11.55 -18.98
N ALA A 50 1.24 12.52 -18.09
CA ALA A 50 0.26 13.56 -17.82
C ALA A 50 0.05 14.51 -19.03
N ASP A 51 -1.14 15.11 -19.14
CA ASP A 51 -1.43 16.11 -20.16
C ASP A 51 -0.70 17.43 -19.87
N GLU A 52 -0.52 17.79 -18.59
CA GLU A 52 0.22 18.94 -18.11
C GLU A 52 1.09 18.53 -16.91
N ALA A 53 2.26 19.15 -16.75
CA ALA A 53 3.16 18.82 -15.64
C ALA A 53 3.84 20.10 -15.10
N VAL A 54 3.92 20.21 -13.76
CA VAL A 54 4.50 21.38 -13.07
C VAL A 54 5.55 20.96 -12.08
N CYS A 55 6.76 21.52 -12.19
CA CYS A 55 7.81 21.35 -11.19
C CYS A 55 7.46 22.19 -9.95
N ILE A 56 7.36 21.51 -8.78
CA ILE A 56 6.99 22.15 -7.51
C ILE A 56 8.17 22.38 -6.56
N GLY A 57 9.39 22.08 -6.98
CA GLY A 57 10.61 22.41 -6.24
C GLY A 57 11.63 21.30 -6.13
N PRO A 58 12.56 21.43 -5.16
CA PRO A 58 13.66 20.49 -4.96
C PRO A 58 13.21 19.07 -4.65
N ALA A 59 14.18 18.12 -4.64
CA ALA A 59 13.93 16.70 -4.40
C ALA A 59 13.29 16.40 -3.03
N ALA A 60 13.66 17.13 -1.97
CA ALA A 60 13.12 16.89 -0.63
C ALA A 60 11.58 17.10 -0.60
N SER A 61 10.84 16.10 -0.13
CA SER A 61 9.36 16.13 -0.09
C SER A 61 8.81 17.31 0.73
N LYS A 62 9.49 17.70 1.82
CA LYS A 62 9.14 18.85 2.64
C LYS A 62 9.25 20.19 1.92
N GLU A 63 9.97 20.24 0.81
CA GLU A 63 10.18 21.44 -0.01
C GLU A 63 9.38 21.41 -1.33
N SER A 64 8.71 20.27 -1.59
CA SER A 64 7.94 20.00 -2.82
C SER A 64 6.55 19.43 -2.50
N TYR A 65 6.40 18.12 -2.48
CA TYR A 65 5.10 17.40 -2.36
C TYR A 65 4.31 17.70 -1.07
N LEU A 66 4.97 18.10 0.01
CA LEU A 66 4.33 18.41 1.29
C LEU A 66 3.99 19.91 1.46
N VAL A 67 4.27 20.74 0.46
CA VAL A 67 4.01 22.20 0.53
C VAL A 67 2.62 22.52 -0.04
N ILE A 68 1.64 22.61 0.86
CA ILE A 68 0.22 22.84 0.52
C ILE A 68 0.03 24.04 -0.41
N ASP A 69 0.65 25.19 -0.08
CA ASP A 69 0.48 26.44 -0.83
C ASP A 69 0.92 26.31 -2.29
N LYS A 70 1.99 25.56 -2.56
CA LYS A 70 2.44 25.29 -3.94
C LYS A 70 1.41 24.50 -4.73
N LEU A 71 0.87 23.44 -4.14
CA LEU A 71 -0.13 22.59 -4.78
C LEU A 71 -1.42 23.40 -5.06
N VAL A 72 -1.87 24.19 -4.09
CA VAL A 72 -3.05 25.06 -4.26
C VAL A 72 -2.81 26.13 -5.34
N ALA A 73 -1.60 26.71 -5.41
CA ALA A 73 -1.24 27.65 -6.46
C ALA A 73 -1.33 27.00 -7.85
N VAL A 74 -0.74 25.82 -8.04
CA VAL A 74 -0.83 25.05 -9.30
C VAL A 74 -2.30 24.78 -9.67
N CYS A 75 -3.15 24.42 -8.70
CA CYS A 75 -4.58 24.18 -8.96
C CYS A 75 -5.27 25.44 -9.50
N LYS A 76 -4.98 26.60 -8.93
CA LYS A 76 -5.55 27.89 -9.38
C LYS A 76 -5.04 28.31 -10.76
N ASP A 77 -3.73 28.22 -10.97
CA ASP A 77 -3.08 28.64 -12.22
C ASP A 77 -3.55 27.82 -13.42
N LEU A 78 -3.70 26.50 -13.22
CA LEU A 78 -4.13 25.57 -14.26
C LEU A 78 -5.65 25.34 -14.28
N LYS A 79 -6.42 25.98 -13.40
CA LYS A 79 -7.88 25.82 -13.27
C LYS A 79 -8.28 24.35 -13.13
N VAL A 80 -7.69 23.67 -12.17
CA VAL A 80 -7.95 22.27 -11.83
C VAL A 80 -9.30 22.16 -11.13
N ASP A 81 -10.12 21.17 -11.53
CA ASP A 81 -11.43 20.91 -10.91
C ASP A 81 -11.30 20.14 -9.61
N ALA A 82 -10.39 19.15 -9.58
CA ALA A 82 -10.20 18.24 -8.46
C ALA A 82 -8.74 17.81 -8.28
N VAL A 83 -8.41 17.36 -7.06
CA VAL A 83 -7.11 16.81 -6.69
C VAL A 83 -7.30 15.40 -6.16
N HIS A 84 -6.57 14.42 -6.73
CA HIS A 84 -6.44 13.08 -6.17
C HIS A 84 -5.12 12.98 -5.40
N PRO A 85 -5.15 12.69 -4.09
CA PRO A 85 -3.93 12.68 -3.27
C PRO A 85 -3.13 11.38 -3.36
N GLY A 86 -3.68 10.31 -3.95
CA GLY A 86 -3.09 8.97 -3.88
C GLY A 86 -3.06 8.42 -2.46
N TYR A 87 -1.89 7.94 -2.04
CA TYR A 87 -1.59 7.53 -0.66
C TYR A 87 -0.24 8.11 -0.20
N GLY A 88 -0.01 8.18 1.12
CA GLY A 88 1.16 8.88 1.67
C GLY A 88 1.06 10.41 1.48
N PHE A 89 2.16 11.12 1.65
CA PHE A 89 2.24 12.58 1.55
C PHE A 89 1.07 13.31 2.26
N LEU A 90 0.21 13.97 1.49
CA LEU A 90 -0.92 14.77 2.00
C LEU A 90 -2.27 14.05 1.92
N SER A 91 -2.30 12.75 1.63
CA SER A 91 -3.56 12.02 1.43
C SER A 91 -4.46 11.96 2.67
N GLU A 92 -3.88 12.04 3.88
CA GLU A 92 -4.60 12.06 5.15
C GLU A 92 -4.46 13.41 5.88
N ASN A 93 -4.14 14.47 5.12
CA ASN A 93 -3.92 15.80 5.67
C ASN A 93 -5.18 16.67 5.57
N GLY A 94 -5.91 16.82 6.68
CA GLY A 94 -7.14 17.61 6.74
C GLY A 94 -6.93 19.11 6.39
N ALA A 95 -5.75 19.67 6.67
CA ALA A 95 -5.45 21.05 6.32
C ALA A 95 -5.32 21.24 4.79
N PHE A 96 -4.77 20.24 4.10
CA PHE A 96 -4.71 20.25 2.64
C PHE A 96 -6.11 20.17 2.02
N ALA A 97 -6.95 19.26 2.50
CA ALA A 97 -8.33 19.16 2.02
C ALA A 97 -9.10 20.48 2.23
N GLN A 98 -8.96 21.13 3.42
CA GLN A 98 -9.56 22.43 3.69
C GLN A 98 -9.02 23.55 2.80
N ALA A 99 -7.72 23.55 2.49
CA ALA A 99 -7.11 24.55 1.62
C ALA A 99 -7.62 24.43 0.18
N LEU A 100 -7.83 23.21 -0.32
CA LEU A 100 -8.44 22.96 -1.62
C LEU A 100 -9.91 23.39 -1.65
N GLU A 101 -10.69 23.06 -0.62
CA GLU A 101 -12.10 23.47 -0.49
C GLU A 101 -12.24 25.00 -0.53
N LYS A 102 -11.40 25.73 0.23
CA LYS A 102 -11.34 27.21 0.20
C LYS A 102 -10.96 27.75 -1.18
N ALA A 103 -10.20 27.01 -1.95
CA ALA A 103 -9.85 27.38 -3.33
C ALA A 103 -10.93 26.97 -4.36
N GLY A 104 -12.02 26.32 -3.94
CA GLY A 104 -13.10 25.83 -4.81
C GLY A 104 -12.74 24.58 -5.60
N VAL A 105 -11.68 23.87 -5.20
CA VAL A 105 -11.16 22.63 -5.81
C VAL A 105 -11.65 21.41 -5.00
N ILE A 106 -12.13 20.38 -5.69
CA ILE A 106 -12.62 19.16 -5.06
C ILE A 106 -11.42 18.34 -4.58
N PHE A 107 -11.43 17.91 -3.31
CA PHE A 107 -10.52 16.88 -2.81
C PHE A 107 -11.15 15.50 -3.05
N VAL A 108 -10.47 14.62 -3.81
CA VAL A 108 -10.93 13.25 -4.05
C VAL A 108 -10.54 12.37 -2.86
N GLY A 109 -11.44 12.31 -1.88
CA GLY A 109 -11.19 11.64 -0.62
C GLY A 109 -12.21 12.04 0.46
N PRO A 110 -11.99 11.62 1.72
CA PRO A 110 -12.89 11.88 2.82
C PRO A 110 -12.88 13.33 3.29
N THR A 111 -13.81 13.64 4.19
CA THR A 111 -13.92 14.96 4.80
C THR A 111 -12.75 15.22 5.78
N PRO A 112 -12.37 16.50 5.99
CA PRO A 112 -11.39 16.84 7.02
C PRO A 112 -11.76 16.36 8.43
N HIS A 113 -13.06 16.25 8.73
CA HIS A 113 -13.56 15.72 10.00
C HIS A 113 -13.23 14.22 10.16
N ALA A 114 -13.55 13.41 9.16
CA ALA A 114 -13.25 11.97 9.17
C ALA A 114 -11.74 11.71 9.29
N MET A 115 -10.91 12.45 8.55
CA MET A 115 -9.44 12.37 8.66
C MET A 115 -8.96 12.71 10.08
N LYS A 116 -9.49 13.77 10.68
CA LYS A 116 -9.11 14.20 12.03
C LYS A 116 -9.48 13.16 13.10
N VAL A 117 -10.71 12.63 13.06
CA VAL A 117 -11.19 11.67 14.04
C VAL A 117 -10.45 10.34 13.89
N MET A 118 -10.34 9.80 12.67
CA MET A 118 -9.70 8.50 12.44
C MET A 118 -8.18 8.55 12.50
N GLY A 119 -7.56 9.71 12.34
CA GLY A 119 -6.12 9.92 12.51
C GLY A 119 -5.63 9.96 13.96
N ASP A 120 -6.54 10.07 14.93
CA ASP A 120 -6.25 9.97 16.37
C ASP A 120 -6.80 8.66 16.93
N LYS A 121 -5.93 7.82 17.49
CA LYS A 121 -6.32 6.46 17.92
C LYS A 121 -7.37 6.44 19.02
N LEU A 122 -7.33 7.39 19.94
CA LEU A 122 -8.29 7.47 21.04
C LEU A 122 -9.62 8.03 20.53
N ALA A 123 -9.59 9.07 19.70
CA ALA A 123 -10.78 9.62 19.07
C ALA A 123 -11.47 8.59 18.14
N ALA A 124 -10.70 7.81 17.40
CA ALA A 124 -11.23 6.74 16.55
C ALA A 124 -11.93 5.66 17.37
N LYS A 125 -11.32 5.19 18.48
CA LYS A 125 -11.95 4.24 19.38
C LYS A 125 -13.24 4.77 20.00
N GLU A 126 -13.24 6.03 20.44
CA GLU A 126 -14.43 6.65 20.99
C GLU A 126 -15.54 6.81 19.95
N ALA A 127 -15.20 7.19 18.72
CA ALA A 127 -16.15 7.32 17.62
C ALA A 127 -16.86 6.00 17.27
N VAL A 128 -16.14 4.86 17.34
CA VAL A 128 -16.72 3.54 17.05
C VAL A 128 -17.39 2.88 18.25
N LYS A 129 -17.23 3.44 19.45
CA LYS A 129 -17.86 2.95 20.67
C LYS A 129 -19.39 3.00 20.53
N GLY A 130 -20.05 1.91 20.84
CA GLY A 130 -21.51 1.81 20.69
C GLY A 130 -22.01 1.47 19.29
N HIS A 131 -21.12 1.35 18.29
CA HIS A 131 -21.48 0.96 16.91
C HIS A 131 -21.32 -0.54 16.64
N GLY A 132 -21.15 -1.36 17.68
CA GLY A 132 -20.99 -2.82 17.53
C GLY A 132 -19.63 -3.25 16.93
N VAL A 133 -18.62 -2.37 16.99
CA VAL A 133 -17.26 -2.63 16.52
C VAL A 133 -16.45 -3.20 17.68
N PRO A 134 -15.88 -4.42 17.56
CA PRO A 134 -15.07 -4.99 18.60
C PRO A 134 -13.76 -4.20 18.79
N LEU A 135 -13.46 -3.81 20.02
CA LEU A 135 -12.21 -3.14 20.40
C LEU A 135 -11.33 -4.09 21.21
N VAL A 136 -10.01 -3.95 21.08
CA VAL A 136 -9.08 -4.67 21.97
C VAL A 136 -9.35 -4.24 23.41
N PRO A 137 -9.57 -5.18 24.34
CA PRO A 137 -9.74 -4.84 25.75
C PRO A 137 -8.57 -4.02 26.26
N GLY A 138 -8.84 -2.89 26.96
CA GLY A 138 -7.79 -2.00 27.40
C GLY A 138 -8.31 -0.75 28.10
N THR A 139 -7.47 0.28 28.15
CA THR A 139 -7.86 1.60 28.69
C THR A 139 -8.78 2.34 27.72
N GLU A 140 -9.73 3.08 28.23
CA GLU A 140 -10.60 3.95 27.44
C GLU A 140 -9.88 5.23 26.94
N GLY A 141 -8.81 5.63 27.62
CA GLY A 141 -8.03 6.83 27.32
C GLY A 141 -6.56 6.64 27.65
N ALA A 142 -5.83 7.74 27.62
CA ALA A 142 -4.44 7.75 28.07
C ALA A 142 -4.34 7.41 29.56
N VAL A 143 -3.34 6.59 29.89
CA VAL A 143 -3.09 6.19 31.31
C VAL A 143 -2.58 7.37 32.10
N SER A 144 -3.19 7.65 33.26
CA SER A 144 -2.84 8.77 34.14
C SER A 144 -1.62 8.50 35.02
N GLY A 145 -1.18 7.22 35.14
CA GLY A 145 -0.05 6.80 35.95
C GLY A 145 -0.01 5.30 36.23
N LEU A 146 0.99 4.90 37.06
CA LEU A 146 1.27 3.50 37.34
C LEU A 146 0.10 2.76 38.02
N ASP A 147 -0.57 3.40 38.98
CA ASP A 147 -1.69 2.79 39.73
C ASP A 147 -2.88 2.44 38.79
N GLU A 148 -3.16 3.28 37.80
CA GLU A 148 -4.17 2.99 36.78
C GLU A 148 -3.70 1.86 35.86
N ALA A 149 -2.43 1.91 35.44
CA ALA A 149 -1.83 0.87 34.63
C ALA A 149 -1.94 -0.52 35.24
N ILE A 150 -1.63 -0.63 36.54
CA ILE A 150 -1.75 -1.88 37.33
C ILE A 150 -3.21 -2.37 37.39
N ARG A 151 -4.15 -1.47 37.65
CA ARG A 151 -5.59 -1.85 37.75
C ARG A 151 -6.09 -2.39 36.41
N VAL A 152 -5.76 -1.71 35.33
CA VAL A 152 -6.19 -2.13 33.97
C VAL A 152 -5.51 -3.43 33.60
N ALA A 153 -4.19 -3.55 33.78
CA ALA A 153 -3.45 -4.78 33.46
C ALA A 153 -4.00 -6.01 34.21
N LYS A 154 -4.41 -5.86 35.48
CA LYS A 154 -5.07 -6.94 36.22
C LYS A 154 -6.44 -7.32 35.67
N THR A 155 -7.17 -6.37 35.09
CA THR A 155 -8.49 -6.61 34.52
C THR A 155 -8.40 -7.34 33.18
N ILE A 156 -7.47 -6.93 32.28
CA ILE A 156 -7.33 -7.48 30.93
C ILE A 156 -6.37 -8.68 30.90
N THR A 157 -5.67 -8.94 31.99
CA THR A 157 -4.66 -10.00 32.16
C THR A 157 -3.42 -9.85 31.26
N PHE A 158 -2.26 -10.24 31.78
CA PHE A 158 -1.01 -10.26 31.00
C PHE A 158 -0.99 -11.40 29.97
N PRO A 159 -0.19 -11.29 28.90
CA PRO A 159 0.62 -10.12 28.53
C PRO A 159 -0.22 -8.95 28.04
N ILE A 160 0.31 -7.74 28.20
CA ILE A 160 -0.31 -6.50 27.77
C ILE A 160 0.59 -5.73 26.80
N LEU A 161 0.01 -4.82 26.05
CA LEU A 161 0.70 -3.95 25.11
C LEU A 161 0.48 -2.49 25.50
N ILE A 162 1.55 -1.77 25.78
CA ILE A 162 1.54 -0.32 25.99
C ILE A 162 1.79 0.34 24.63
N LYS A 163 0.96 1.32 24.26
CA LYS A 163 1.03 2.03 22.98
C LYS A 163 1.01 3.54 23.18
N ALA A 164 1.80 4.28 22.38
CA ALA A 164 1.66 5.72 22.26
C ALA A 164 0.27 6.09 21.67
N ALA A 165 -0.37 7.12 22.23
CA ALA A 165 -1.65 7.63 21.73
C ALA A 165 -1.47 8.30 20.36
N ALA A 166 -0.38 9.05 20.18
CA ALA A 166 0.00 9.67 18.93
C ALA A 166 0.95 8.77 18.13
N GLY A 167 0.89 8.86 16.78
CA GLY A 167 1.82 8.19 15.88
C GLY A 167 1.40 6.80 15.42
N GLY A 168 2.24 6.19 14.56
CA GLY A 168 1.99 4.90 13.89
C GLY A 168 3.30 4.15 13.59
N GLY A 169 3.21 3.03 12.84
CA GLY A 169 4.38 2.27 12.39
C GLY A 169 5.14 1.54 13.50
N GLY A 170 4.48 1.18 14.61
CA GLY A 170 5.08 0.37 15.67
C GLY A 170 5.99 1.12 16.64
N LYS A 171 6.20 2.43 16.47
CA LYS A 171 6.98 3.24 17.43
C LYS A 171 6.19 3.52 18.71
N GLY A 172 6.87 3.44 19.86
CA GLY A 172 6.23 3.64 21.18
C GLY A 172 5.30 2.48 21.57
N MET A 173 5.56 1.25 21.10
CA MET A 173 4.87 0.03 21.51
C MET A 173 5.79 -0.85 22.35
N ARG A 174 5.26 -1.35 23.51
CA ARG A 174 5.98 -2.26 24.38
C ARG A 174 5.08 -3.37 24.91
N ILE A 175 5.54 -4.60 24.73
CA ILE A 175 4.91 -5.77 25.37
C ILE A 175 5.43 -5.86 26.79
N VAL A 176 4.52 -6.10 27.74
CA VAL A 176 4.80 -6.35 29.14
C VAL A 176 4.21 -7.70 29.50
N GLU A 177 5.07 -8.64 29.85
CA GLU A 177 4.69 -10.04 30.06
C GLU A 177 4.02 -10.27 31.44
N ASP A 178 4.41 -9.49 32.44
CA ASP A 178 3.91 -9.60 33.82
C ASP A 178 3.97 -8.27 34.58
N GLU A 179 3.45 -8.26 35.82
CA GLU A 179 3.36 -7.05 36.68
C GLU A 179 4.73 -6.46 36.99
N SER A 180 5.79 -7.27 37.08
CA SER A 180 7.13 -6.82 37.46
C SER A 180 7.78 -5.90 36.40
N GLY A 181 7.43 -6.11 35.13
CA GLY A 181 7.92 -5.30 34.01
C GLY A 181 7.08 -4.05 33.69
N LEU A 182 5.96 -3.83 34.43
CA LEU A 182 4.99 -2.81 34.05
C LEU A 182 5.51 -1.39 34.21
N GLU A 183 6.15 -1.08 35.35
CA GLU A 183 6.66 0.27 35.67
C GLU A 183 7.73 0.68 34.67
N GLU A 184 8.74 -0.16 34.45
CA GLU A 184 9.81 0.11 33.48
C GLU A 184 9.26 0.21 32.04
N GLY A 185 8.32 -0.67 31.68
CA GLY A 185 7.66 -0.65 30.38
C GLY A 185 6.89 0.64 30.13
N LEU A 186 6.17 1.13 31.14
CA LEU A 186 5.39 2.37 31.09
C LEU A 186 6.30 3.60 30.91
N GLU A 187 7.33 3.73 31.74
CA GLU A 187 8.29 4.84 31.68
C GLU A 187 9.00 4.93 30.34
N ARG A 188 9.46 3.78 29.84
CA ARG A 188 10.10 3.72 28.51
C ARG A 188 9.16 4.08 27.38
N ALA A 189 7.91 3.58 27.42
CA ALA A 189 6.91 3.91 26.39
C ALA A 189 6.57 5.40 26.37
N ILE A 190 6.40 6.02 27.54
CA ILE A 190 6.16 7.48 27.70
C ILE A 190 7.34 8.28 27.14
N SER A 191 8.57 7.90 27.50
CA SER A 191 9.79 8.58 27.01
C SER A 191 9.92 8.49 25.50
N GLU A 192 9.71 7.31 24.93
CA GLU A 192 9.76 7.10 23.46
C GLU A 192 8.66 7.87 22.75
N ALA A 193 7.44 7.85 23.26
CA ALA A 193 6.31 8.60 22.68
C ALA A 193 6.61 10.10 22.67
N LYS A 194 7.12 10.65 23.78
CA LYS A 194 7.48 12.06 23.89
C LYS A 194 8.60 12.46 22.92
N ASN A 195 9.62 11.62 22.79
CA ASN A 195 10.74 11.89 21.89
C ASN A 195 10.37 11.77 20.41
N ALA A 196 9.51 10.82 20.05
CA ALA A 196 9.14 10.56 18.66
C ALA A 196 8.02 11.47 18.16
N PHE A 197 7.06 11.83 19.02
CA PHE A 197 5.81 12.50 18.61
C PHE A 197 5.56 13.82 19.37
N GLY A 198 6.38 14.17 20.36
CA GLY A 198 6.19 15.37 21.19
C GLY A 198 5.11 15.22 22.27
N ASP A 199 4.39 14.10 22.31
CA ASP A 199 3.35 13.75 23.27
C ASP A 199 3.70 12.41 23.95
N GLY A 200 3.75 12.38 25.28
CA GLY A 200 4.03 11.20 26.08
C GLY A 200 2.79 10.40 26.48
N SER A 201 1.63 10.72 25.95
CA SER A 201 0.39 10.00 26.23
C SER A 201 0.47 8.56 25.72
N VAL A 202 0.20 7.60 26.62
CA VAL A 202 0.18 6.16 26.30
C VAL A 202 -1.12 5.52 26.80
N PHE A 203 -1.52 4.43 26.17
CA PHE A 203 -2.65 3.61 26.60
C PHE A 203 -2.25 2.13 26.63
N ILE A 204 -3.04 1.30 27.33
CA ILE A 204 -2.76 -0.12 27.53
C ILE A 204 -3.86 -0.94 26.87
N GLU A 205 -3.47 -2.00 26.19
CA GLU A 205 -4.35 -3.00 25.58
C GLU A 205 -3.90 -4.42 25.92
N LYS A 206 -4.84 -5.37 25.83
CA LYS A 206 -4.52 -6.79 25.82
C LYS A 206 -3.57 -7.08 24.64
N TYR A 207 -2.49 -7.77 24.92
CA TYR A 207 -1.64 -8.28 23.84
C TYR A 207 -2.34 -9.45 23.13
N VAL A 208 -2.52 -9.33 21.83
CA VAL A 208 -3.04 -10.40 20.99
C VAL A 208 -1.85 -11.17 20.45
N ALA A 209 -1.69 -12.43 20.87
CA ALA A 209 -0.58 -13.26 20.43
C ALA A 209 -0.81 -13.80 19.01
N GLY A 210 0.23 -13.78 18.18
CA GLY A 210 0.16 -14.31 16.82
C GLY A 210 -1.00 -13.76 15.97
N PRO A 211 -1.25 -12.43 15.96
CA PRO A 211 -2.44 -11.91 15.28
C PRO A 211 -2.24 -11.93 13.78
N ARG A 212 -3.34 -12.08 13.06
CA ARG A 212 -3.40 -11.74 11.64
C ARG A 212 -3.78 -10.29 11.47
N HIS A 213 -3.21 -9.67 10.46
CA HIS A 213 -3.58 -8.34 10.01
C HIS A 213 -4.57 -8.46 8.86
N ILE A 214 -5.85 -8.35 9.17
CA ILE A 214 -6.94 -8.36 8.18
C ILE A 214 -7.47 -6.96 8.03
N GLU A 215 -7.66 -6.53 6.82
CA GLU A 215 -8.23 -5.22 6.53
C GLU A 215 -9.42 -5.33 5.59
N VAL A 216 -10.36 -4.42 5.74
CA VAL A 216 -11.60 -4.41 4.93
C VAL A 216 -11.67 -3.11 4.14
N GLN A 217 -11.75 -3.24 2.81
CA GLN A 217 -11.93 -2.11 1.91
C GLN A 217 -13.34 -1.55 2.03
N ILE A 218 -13.46 -0.25 2.27
CA ILE A 218 -14.71 0.50 2.27
C ILE A 218 -14.80 1.39 1.04
N MET A 219 -16.01 1.52 0.51
CA MET A 219 -16.39 2.55 -0.44
C MET A 219 -17.69 3.19 0.03
N ALA A 220 -17.70 4.51 0.19
CA ALA A 220 -18.87 5.27 0.64
C ALA A 220 -19.12 6.48 -0.26
N ASP A 221 -20.39 6.80 -0.53
CA ASP A 221 -20.78 7.99 -1.28
C ASP A 221 -21.30 9.13 -0.38
N THR A 222 -21.59 10.28 -0.98
CA THR A 222 -22.13 11.45 -0.28
C THR A 222 -23.65 11.34 0.01
N HIS A 223 -24.27 10.24 -0.36
CA HIS A 223 -25.71 9.98 -0.20
C HIS A 223 -26.01 9.05 0.98
N GLY A 224 -24.97 8.56 1.68
CA GLY A 224 -25.08 7.67 2.84
C GLY A 224 -24.97 6.18 2.50
N ASN A 225 -24.75 5.83 1.23
CA ASN A 225 -24.49 4.44 0.87
C ASN A 225 -23.04 4.09 1.21
N THR A 226 -22.86 2.98 1.92
CA THR A 226 -21.54 2.49 2.36
C THR A 226 -21.50 0.99 2.16
N CYS A 227 -20.55 0.51 1.36
CA CYS A 227 -20.33 -0.91 1.10
C CYS A 227 -18.91 -1.32 1.51
N TYR A 228 -18.75 -2.57 1.93
CA TYR A 228 -17.44 -3.19 2.04
C TYR A 228 -17.13 -4.03 0.79
N LEU A 229 -15.90 -3.89 0.28
CA LEU A 229 -15.43 -4.56 -0.93
C LEU A 229 -14.52 -5.74 -0.59
N PHE A 230 -14.92 -6.48 0.44
CA PHE A 230 -14.22 -7.63 1.02
C PHE A 230 -12.90 -7.27 1.70
N GLU A 231 -12.24 -8.31 2.19
CA GLU A 231 -11.02 -8.20 2.98
C GLU A 231 -9.77 -8.47 2.15
N ARG A 232 -8.65 -7.97 2.71
CA ARG A 232 -7.28 -8.33 2.34
C ARG A 232 -6.57 -8.90 3.56
N GLU A 233 -5.75 -9.90 3.35
CA GLU A 233 -4.82 -10.47 4.32
C GLU A 233 -3.45 -9.82 4.14
N CYS A 234 -2.96 -9.13 5.16
CA CYS A 234 -1.74 -8.33 5.11
C CYS A 234 -0.74 -8.71 6.22
N SER A 235 -0.74 -9.97 6.66
CA SER A 235 0.08 -10.42 7.79
C SER A 235 1.56 -10.61 7.44
N ILE A 236 1.93 -10.77 6.16
CA ILE A 236 3.34 -10.83 5.77
C ILE A 236 3.94 -9.44 5.78
N GLN A 237 4.60 -9.12 6.88
CA GLN A 237 5.13 -7.78 7.16
C GLN A 237 6.58 -7.84 7.60
N ARG A 238 7.35 -6.84 7.24
CA ARG A 238 8.69 -6.59 7.75
C ARG A 238 8.68 -5.28 8.55
N ARG A 239 9.00 -5.34 9.85
CA ARG A 239 9.00 -4.15 10.71
C ARG A 239 7.72 -3.31 10.58
N HIS A 240 6.56 -3.96 10.57
CA HIS A 240 5.22 -3.37 10.35
C HIS A 240 4.97 -2.80 8.96
N GLN A 241 5.85 -3.03 8.00
CA GLN A 241 5.64 -2.70 6.59
C GLN A 241 5.14 -3.95 5.85
N LYS A 242 3.98 -3.86 5.23
CA LYS A 242 3.39 -4.92 4.40
C LYS A 242 4.30 -5.19 3.19
N VAL A 243 4.47 -6.45 2.80
CA VAL A 243 5.30 -6.87 1.67
C VAL A 243 4.56 -7.82 0.74
N VAL A 244 3.72 -8.69 1.30
CA VAL A 244 2.85 -9.60 0.55
C VAL A 244 1.43 -9.45 1.07
N GLU A 245 0.51 -9.22 0.16
CA GLU A 245 -0.92 -9.09 0.44
C GLU A 245 -1.73 -10.05 -0.44
N GLU A 246 -2.79 -10.63 0.10
CA GLU A 246 -3.71 -11.47 -0.67
C GLU A 246 -5.18 -11.13 -0.42
N ALA A 247 -6.02 -11.40 -1.38
CA ALA A 247 -7.48 -11.30 -1.29
C ALA A 247 -8.15 -12.43 -2.07
N PRO A 248 -9.18 -13.07 -1.48
CA PRO A 248 -9.62 -12.96 -0.08
C PRO A 248 -8.65 -13.64 0.89
N SER A 249 -8.80 -13.41 2.20
CA SER A 249 -8.02 -14.13 3.22
C SER A 249 -8.34 -15.63 3.20
N ALA A 250 -7.29 -16.45 3.29
CA ALA A 250 -7.41 -17.92 3.28
C ALA A 250 -8.14 -18.49 4.52
N VAL A 251 -8.25 -17.71 5.60
CA VAL A 251 -8.81 -18.18 6.87
C VAL A 251 -10.21 -17.65 7.18
N LEU A 252 -10.71 -16.66 6.46
CA LEU A 252 -12.02 -16.11 6.74
C LEU A 252 -13.13 -17.00 6.18
N THR A 253 -13.99 -17.49 7.08
CA THR A 253 -15.26 -18.10 6.68
C THR A 253 -16.22 -17.04 6.14
N PRO A 254 -17.23 -17.39 5.31
CA PRO A 254 -18.23 -16.44 4.85
C PRO A 254 -18.93 -15.68 5.99
N ALA A 255 -19.20 -16.33 7.12
CA ALA A 255 -19.84 -15.74 8.29
C ALA A 255 -18.92 -14.72 8.98
N LEU A 256 -17.62 -15.03 9.13
CA LEU A 256 -16.66 -14.12 9.74
C LEU A 256 -16.38 -12.91 8.83
N ARG A 257 -16.24 -13.14 7.51
CA ARG A 257 -16.12 -12.10 6.49
C ARG A 257 -17.28 -11.10 6.56
N LYS A 258 -18.51 -11.60 6.65
CA LYS A 258 -19.69 -10.76 6.78
C LYS A 258 -19.65 -9.90 8.06
N ARG A 259 -19.34 -10.52 9.21
CA ARG A 259 -19.24 -9.80 10.49
C ARG A 259 -18.17 -8.70 10.46
N MET A 260 -17.00 -8.99 9.89
CA MET A 260 -15.92 -8.00 9.75
C MET A 260 -16.30 -6.89 8.77
N GLY A 261 -16.93 -7.24 7.65
CA GLY A 261 -17.45 -6.28 6.68
C GLY A 261 -18.48 -5.33 7.28
N GLU A 262 -19.46 -5.86 8.02
CA GLU A 262 -20.47 -5.06 8.73
C GLU A 262 -19.84 -4.15 9.79
N ALA A 263 -18.87 -4.66 10.55
CA ALA A 263 -18.12 -3.85 11.50
C ALA A 263 -17.35 -2.70 10.81
N ALA A 264 -16.73 -2.96 9.66
CA ALA A 264 -16.03 -1.93 8.89
C ALA A 264 -16.99 -0.86 8.34
N VAL A 265 -18.17 -1.25 7.86
CA VAL A 265 -19.24 -0.31 7.47
C VAL A 265 -19.67 0.55 8.65
N ASN A 266 -19.79 -0.02 9.84
CA ASN A 266 -20.15 0.72 11.05
C ASN A 266 -19.06 1.73 11.46
N VAL A 267 -17.77 1.38 11.31
CA VAL A 267 -16.65 2.32 11.49
C VAL A 267 -16.80 3.50 10.53
N ALA A 268 -16.99 3.25 9.23
CA ALA A 268 -17.13 4.31 8.24
C ALA A 268 -18.35 5.22 8.54
N LYS A 269 -19.48 4.64 8.93
CA LYS A 269 -20.70 5.39 9.29
C LYS A 269 -20.51 6.25 10.54
N SER A 270 -19.68 5.84 11.50
CA SER A 270 -19.46 6.60 12.73
C SER A 270 -18.83 7.99 12.52
N VAL A 271 -18.27 8.23 11.33
CA VAL A 271 -17.61 9.50 10.96
C VAL A 271 -18.12 10.09 9.64
N ASP A 272 -19.28 9.66 9.17
CA ASP A 272 -19.85 10.08 7.89
C ASP A 272 -18.82 10.00 6.76
N TYR A 273 -18.16 8.84 6.64
CA TYR A 273 -17.05 8.63 5.71
C TYR A 273 -17.50 8.73 4.26
N VAL A 274 -16.63 9.31 3.40
CA VAL A 274 -16.84 9.41 1.95
C VAL A 274 -15.57 9.01 1.21
N GLY A 275 -15.71 8.30 0.11
CA GLY A 275 -14.61 7.81 -0.73
C GLY A 275 -14.14 6.41 -0.37
N ALA A 276 -12.95 6.06 -0.84
CA ALA A 276 -12.28 4.79 -0.50
C ALA A 276 -11.56 4.92 0.83
N GLY A 277 -11.80 3.99 1.73
CA GLY A 277 -11.11 3.86 3.01
C GLY A 277 -10.88 2.39 3.35
N THR A 278 -10.03 2.14 4.32
CA THR A 278 -9.72 0.78 4.76
C THR A 278 -9.75 0.70 6.27
N VAL A 279 -10.50 -0.26 6.79
CA VAL A 279 -10.57 -0.54 8.22
C VAL A 279 -9.69 -1.74 8.53
N GLU A 280 -8.69 -1.54 9.38
CA GLU A 280 -7.73 -2.56 9.78
C GLU A 280 -8.15 -3.23 11.08
N PHE A 281 -8.03 -4.56 11.12
CA PHE A 281 -8.36 -5.41 12.26
C PHE A 281 -7.21 -6.35 12.60
N LEU A 282 -7.07 -6.63 13.89
CA LEU A 282 -6.36 -7.82 14.36
C LEU A 282 -7.35 -8.99 14.44
N LEU A 283 -7.01 -10.12 13.86
CA LEU A 283 -7.76 -11.37 13.98
C LEU A 283 -6.92 -12.36 14.78
N ASP A 284 -7.46 -12.90 15.86
CA ASP A 284 -6.79 -13.92 16.65
C ASP A 284 -7.13 -15.36 16.18
N GLU A 285 -6.43 -16.34 16.74
CA GLU A 285 -6.63 -17.77 16.39
C GLU A 285 -8.03 -18.30 16.74
N SER A 286 -8.74 -17.67 17.68
CA SER A 286 -10.10 -18.07 18.05
C SER A 286 -11.16 -17.58 17.06
N GLY A 287 -10.79 -16.69 16.14
CA GLY A 287 -11.68 -15.99 15.23
C GLY A 287 -12.34 -14.75 15.86
N ALA A 288 -11.85 -14.28 17.01
CA ALA A 288 -12.18 -12.96 17.51
C ALA A 288 -11.35 -11.91 16.76
N PHE A 289 -11.98 -10.80 16.41
CA PHE A 289 -11.31 -9.72 15.70
C PHE A 289 -11.52 -8.38 16.40
N TYR A 290 -10.57 -7.47 16.25
CA TYR A 290 -10.54 -6.21 16.97
C TYR A 290 -10.13 -5.08 16.05
N PHE A 291 -10.84 -3.96 16.11
CA PHE A 291 -10.51 -2.75 15.37
C PHE A 291 -9.14 -2.21 15.81
N MET A 292 -8.31 -1.91 14.82
CA MET A 292 -7.00 -1.25 15.01
C MET A 292 -7.06 0.23 14.68
N GLU A 293 -7.34 0.51 13.41
CA GLU A 293 -7.38 1.87 12.86
C GLU A 293 -8.16 1.90 11.54
N MET A 294 -8.47 3.09 11.06
CA MET A 294 -9.00 3.30 9.73
C MET A 294 -8.06 4.20 8.94
N ASN A 295 -7.56 3.69 7.82
CA ASN A 295 -6.83 4.48 6.85
C ASN A 295 -7.82 5.25 5.97
N THR A 296 -7.77 6.58 6.05
CA THR A 296 -8.73 7.48 5.40
C THR A 296 -8.31 7.83 3.97
N ARG A 297 -7.84 6.85 3.23
CA ARG A 297 -7.30 6.96 1.86
C ARG A 297 -7.37 5.64 1.12
N LEU A 298 -7.06 5.68 -0.17
CA LEU A 298 -6.72 4.48 -0.92
C LEU A 298 -5.43 3.86 -0.36
N GLN A 299 -5.32 2.55 -0.32
CA GLN A 299 -4.09 1.86 0.12
C GLN A 299 -3.24 1.36 -1.05
N VAL A 300 -1.96 1.03 -0.77
CA VAL A 300 -1.01 0.49 -1.75
C VAL A 300 -1.60 -0.76 -2.39
N GLU A 301 -2.11 -1.66 -1.55
CA GLU A 301 -2.62 -3.00 -1.84
C GLU A 301 -4.06 -3.04 -2.39
N HIS A 302 -4.63 -1.87 -2.79
CA HIS A 302 -5.96 -1.84 -3.40
C HIS A 302 -6.12 -2.72 -4.66
N PRO A 303 -5.05 -2.99 -5.44
CA PRO A 303 -5.18 -3.80 -6.64
C PRO A 303 -5.69 -5.22 -6.39
N VAL A 304 -5.38 -5.87 -5.26
CA VAL A 304 -5.92 -7.22 -5.01
C VAL A 304 -7.44 -7.21 -4.82
N THR A 305 -7.99 -6.15 -4.22
CA THR A 305 -9.45 -5.95 -4.15
C THR A 305 -10.03 -5.72 -5.54
N GLU A 306 -9.39 -4.90 -6.37
CA GLU A 306 -9.83 -4.67 -7.75
C GLU A 306 -9.86 -5.95 -8.57
N MET A 307 -8.84 -6.80 -8.42
CA MET A 307 -8.72 -8.06 -9.17
C MET A 307 -9.79 -9.08 -8.78
N ILE A 308 -10.21 -9.15 -7.51
CA ILE A 308 -11.25 -10.10 -7.08
C ILE A 308 -12.68 -9.57 -7.24
N THR A 309 -12.86 -8.24 -7.42
CA THR A 309 -14.20 -7.63 -7.55
C THR A 309 -14.52 -7.18 -8.97
N GLY A 310 -13.50 -6.98 -9.80
CA GLY A 310 -13.65 -6.37 -11.13
C GLY A 310 -13.93 -4.87 -11.11
N LEU A 311 -13.78 -4.21 -9.94
CA LEU A 311 -14.01 -2.77 -9.78
C LEU A 311 -12.70 -1.98 -9.98
N ASP A 312 -12.81 -0.75 -10.47
CA ASP A 312 -11.72 0.24 -10.46
C ASP A 312 -11.99 1.25 -9.33
N LEU A 313 -11.24 1.12 -8.22
CA LEU A 313 -11.45 1.95 -7.03
C LEU A 313 -11.14 3.42 -7.27
N VAL A 314 -10.19 3.73 -8.15
CA VAL A 314 -9.88 5.12 -8.51
C VAL A 314 -11.02 5.76 -9.30
N LYS A 315 -11.61 5.05 -10.26
CA LYS A 315 -12.79 5.54 -10.97
C LYS A 315 -13.97 5.76 -10.02
N LEU A 316 -14.18 4.85 -9.07
CA LEU A 316 -15.23 5.00 -8.05
C LEU A 316 -14.97 6.24 -7.17
N GLN A 317 -13.73 6.46 -6.70
CA GLN A 317 -13.37 7.65 -5.94
C GLN A 317 -13.68 8.94 -6.70
N ILE A 318 -13.34 9.00 -7.99
CA ILE A 318 -13.60 10.17 -8.84
C ILE A 318 -15.10 10.40 -8.99
N ARG A 319 -15.90 9.35 -9.28
CA ARG A 319 -17.37 9.46 -9.40
C ARG A 319 -18.03 9.91 -8.09
N VAL A 320 -17.61 9.33 -6.96
CA VAL A 320 -18.08 9.76 -5.64
C VAL A 320 -17.74 11.24 -5.39
N ALA A 321 -16.56 11.70 -5.78
CA ALA A 321 -16.16 13.10 -5.67
C ALA A 321 -16.96 14.03 -6.62
N GLU A 322 -17.47 13.51 -7.73
CA GLU A 322 -18.44 14.20 -8.61
C GLU A 322 -19.84 14.30 -8.00
N GLY A 323 -20.11 13.56 -6.91
CA GLY A 323 -21.41 13.48 -6.23
C GLY A 323 -22.32 12.38 -6.78
N GLU A 324 -21.78 11.38 -7.48
CA GLU A 324 -22.54 10.22 -7.94
C GLU A 324 -22.83 9.24 -6.79
N VAL A 325 -23.94 8.53 -6.93
CA VAL A 325 -24.31 7.40 -6.06
C VAL A 325 -23.49 6.18 -6.45
N LEU A 326 -23.13 5.32 -5.48
CA LEU A 326 -22.47 4.06 -5.77
C LEU A 326 -23.29 3.23 -6.76
N PRO A 327 -22.67 2.65 -7.82
CA PRO A 327 -23.41 1.93 -8.88
C PRO A 327 -23.80 0.51 -8.49
N PHE A 328 -23.71 0.13 -7.21
CA PHE A 328 -24.01 -1.20 -6.68
C PHE A 328 -24.48 -1.10 -5.23
N GLU A 329 -25.18 -2.11 -4.79
CA GLU A 329 -25.50 -2.40 -3.40
C GLU A 329 -24.58 -3.52 -2.86
N GLN A 330 -24.57 -3.76 -1.53
CA GLN A 330 -23.73 -4.79 -0.92
C GLN A 330 -23.99 -6.19 -1.50
N ASP A 331 -25.24 -6.51 -1.80
CA ASP A 331 -25.64 -7.82 -2.30
C ASP A 331 -25.30 -8.07 -3.78
N ASP A 332 -24.90 -7.04 -4.51
CA ASP A 332 -24.40 -7.16 -5.90
C ASP A 332 -22.94 -7.63 -5.96
N LEU A 333 -22.19 -7.37 -4.89
CA LEU A 333 -20.77 -7.62 -4.85
C LEU A 333 -20.45 -9.11 -4.71
N ARG A 334 -19.46 -9.57 -5.46
CA ARG A 334 -19.00 -10.97 -5.48
C ARG A 334 -17.48 -11.03 -5.51
N ILE A 335 -16.95 -12.11 -4.96
CA ILE A 335 -15.54 -12.46 -5.07
C ILE A 335 -15.34 -13.38 -6.27
N PHE A 336 -14.42 -13.04 -7.14
CA PHE A 336 -14.00 -13.83 -8.29
C PHE A 336 -12.53 -14.23 -8.14
N GLY A 337 -12.27 -15.53 -7.95
CA GLY A 337 -10.93 -16.05 -7.84
C GLY A 337 -10.17 -15.60 -6.61
N HIS A 338 -8.86 -15.46 -6.77
CA HIS A 338 -7.92 -15.06 -5.72
C HIS A 338 -6.80 -14.20 -6.31
N ALA A 339 -6.43 -13.14 -5.62
CA ALA A 339 -5.36 -12.24 -6.03
C ALA A 339 -4.26 -12.18 -4.96
N ILE A 340 -3.02 -12.03 -5.42
CA ILE A 340 -1.85 -11.81 -4.56
C ILE A 340 -1.09 -10.61 -5.12
N GLU A 341 -0.65 -9.72 -4.23
CA GLU A 341 0.25 -8.61 -4.54
C GLU A 341 1.57 -8.81 -3.79
N VAL A 342 2.68 -8.49 -4.43
CA VAL A 342 3.97 -8.33 -3.77
C VAL A 342 4.53 -6.94 -4.09
N ARG A 343 5.09 -6.29 -3.08
CA ARG A 343 5.73 -4.99 -3.25
C ARG A 343 7.18 -5.18 -3.64
N VAL A 344 7.52 -4.68 -4.82
CA VAL A 344 8.90 -4.74 -5.35
C VAL A 344 9.63 -3.49 -4.88
N TYR A 345 10.38 -3.63 -3.79
CA TYR A 345 11.25 -2.58 -3.26
C TYR A 345 12.69 -2.77 -3.73
N ALA A 346 13.40 -1.67 -3.93
CA ALA A 346 14.87 -1.68 -4.06
C ALA A 346 15.49 -1.83 -2.67
N GLU A 347 15.48 -3.04 -2.15
CA GLU A 347 15.98 -3.44 -0.84
C GLU A 347 16.64 -4.81 -0.92
N ASP A 348 17.70 -5.02 -0.15
CA ASP A 348 18.46 -6.26 -0.10
C ASP A 348 17.96 -7.18 1.04
N PRO A 349 17.21 -8.25 0.74
CA PRO A 349 16.74 -9.21 1.73
C PRO A 349 17.86 -9.99 2.43
N ALA A 350 19.00 -10.19 1.75
CA ALA A 350 20.16 -10.86 2.33
C ALA A 350 20.85 -9.99 3.38
N ASN A 351 20.75 -8.66 3.23
CA ASN A 351 21.34 -7.68 4.14
C ASN A 351 20.26 -6.95 4.95
N ASN A 352 19.37 -7.72 5.60
CA ASN A 352 18.35 -7.21 6.51
C ASN A 352 17.43 -6.14 5.88
N PHE A 353 17.15 -6.25 4.57
CA PHE A 353 16.33 -5.34 3.80
C PHE A 353 16.81 -3.88 3.85
N LEU A 354 18.11 -3.67 3.80
CA LEU A 354 18.64 -2.31 3.63
C LEU A 354 18.27 -1.78 2.23
N PRO A 355 17.89 -0.49 2.12
CA PRO A 355 17.65 0.12 0.82
C PRO A 355 18.88 0.01 -0.08
N ASP A 356 18.68 -0.42 -1.31
CA ASP A 356 19.71 -0.48 -2.33
C ASP A 356 19.48 0.61 -3.38
N ILE A 357 20.44 1.53 -3.47
CA ILE A 357 20.36 2.72 -4.32
C ILE A 357 21.21 2.49 -5.55
N GLY A 358 20.59 2.39 -6.70
CA GLY A 358 21.27 2.12 -7.94
C GLY A 358 20.47 2.58 -9.15
N THR A 359 20.99 2.26 -10.33
CA THR A 359 20.32 2.48 -11.61
C THR A 359 19.80 1.16 -12.14
N LEU A 360 18.54 1.10 -12.52
CA LEU A 360 17.93 -0.06 -13.15
C LEU A 360 18.58 -0.30 -14.52
N SER A 361 19.63 -1.12 -14.56
CA SER A 361 20.34 -1.44 -15.80
C SER A 361 19.54 -2.40 -16.69
N THR A 362 18.68 -3.20 -16.08
CA THR A 362 17.62 -3.97 -16.76
C THR A 362 16.34 -3.81 -15.99
N TYR A 363 15.24 -3.57 -16.72
CA TYR A 363 13.90 -3.54 -16.12
C TYR A 363 12.89 -4.09 -17.12
N ARG A 364 12.51 -5.37 -16.94
CA ARG A 364 11.55 -6.06 -17.79
C ARG A 364 10.47 -6.69 -16.92
N PRO A 365 9.31 -6.02 -16.76
CA PRO A 365 8.22 -6.55 -15.95
C PRO A 365 7.61 -7.82 -16.60
N PRO A 366 7.12 -8.76 -15.76
CA PRO A 366 6.49 -9.98 -16.25
C PRO A 366 5.18 -9.69 -16.95
N GLN A 367 4.80 -10.58 -17.85
CA GLN A 367 3.58 -10.48 -18.66
C GLN A 367 2.78 -11.79 -18.63
N GLY A 368 1.63 -11.76 -19.27
CA GLY A 368 0.78 -12.93 -19.46
C GLY A 368 -0.55 -12.86 -18.71
N PRO A 369 -1.43 -13.84 -18.93
CA PRO A 369 -2.77 -13.85 -18.36
C PRO A 369 -2.76 -13.77 -16.82
N GLY A 370 -3.58 -12.86 -16.26
CA GLY A 370 -3.71 -12.69 -14.82
C GLY A 370 -2.49 -12.07 -14.13
N VAL A 371 -1.61 -11.38 -14.87
CA VAL A 371 -0.48 -10.61 -14.33
C VAL A 371 -0.73 -9.13 -14.58
N ARG A 372 -0.57 -8.31 -13.53
CA ARG A 372 -0.62 -6.85 -13.56
C ARG A 372 0.62 -6.30 -12.86
N VAL A 373 1.22 -5.28 -13.44
CA VAL A 373 2.30 -4.52 -12.81
C VAL A 373 1.91 -3.06 -12.76
N ASP A 374 1.86 -2.49 -11.55
CA ASP A 374 1.72 -1.06 -11.35
C ASP A 374 3.11 -0.52 -10.99
N ASP A 375 3.77 0.16 -11.91
CA ASP A 375 5.15 0.59 -11.82
C ASP A 375 5.30 2.12 -11.90
N GLY A 376 6.39 2.62 -11.30
CA GLY A 376 6.74 4.04 -11.34
C GLY A 376 8.12 4.30 -11.97
N PHE A 377 8.79 3.25 -12.44
CA PHE A 377 10.14 3.28 -12.97
C PHE A 377 10.23 2.56 -14.31
N GLU A 378 11.32 2.80 -15.03
CA GLU A 378 11.68 2.12 -16.27
C GLU A 378 13.20 1.92 -16.35
N GLU A 379 13.64 1.11 -17.30
CA GLU A 379 15.07 0.83 -17.54
C GLU A 379 15.86 2.12 -17.74
N GLY A 380 17.03 2.22 -17.12
CA GLY A 380 17.91 3.39 -17.13
C GLY A 380 17.64 4.41 -16.03
N MET A 381 16.55 4.27 -15.25
CA MET A 381 16.26 5.19 -14.15
C MET A 381 17.03 4.83 -12.87
N THR A 382 17.40 5.86 -12.11
CA THR A 382 18.06 5.73 -10.79
C THR A 382 17.00 5.81 -9.69
N ILE A 383 17.08 4.92 -8.69
CA ILE A 383 16.24 4.94 -7.50
C ILE A 383 16.66 6.11 -6.61
N PRO A 384 15.79 7.11 -6.37
CA PRO A 384 16.14 8.28 -5.59
C PRO A 384 16.12 7.99 -4.09
N ILE A 385 17.13 8.53 -3.37
CA ILE A 385 17.24 8.42 -1.90
C ILE A 385 16.19 9.23 -1.12
N HIS A 386 15.43 10.08 -1.81
CA HIS A 386 14.53 11.04 -1.18
C HIS A 386 13.15 10.50 -0.87
N TYR A 387 12.80 9.34 -1.41
CA TYR A 387 11.47 8.76 -1.37
C TYR A 387 11.52 7.28 -1.01
N ASP A 388 10.34 6.70 -0.84
CA ASP A 388 10.19 5.26 -0.66
C ASP A 388 10.80 4.50 -1.85
N PRO A 389 11.61 3.43 -1.61
CA PRO A 389 12.31 2.71 -2.66
C PRO A 389 11.41 1.73 -3.43
N MET A 390 10.09 1.84 -3.35
CA MET A 390 9.17 0.98 -4.09
C MET A 390 9.26 1.24 -5.60
N ILE A 391 9.70 0.22 -6.32
CA ILE A 391 9.84 0.23 -7.79
C ILE A 391 8.48 0.01 -8.43
N ALA A 392 7.78 -1.03 -7.99
CA ALA A 392 6.52 -1.48 -8.54
C ALA A 392 5.72 -2.32 -7.53
N LYS A 393 4.46 -2.56 -7.89
CA LYS A 393 3.64 -3.64 -7.32
C LYS A 393 3.45 -4.69 -8.40
N LEU A 394 3.73 -5.95 -8.07
CA LEU A 394 3.41 -7.08 -8.92
C LEU A 394 2.17 -7.77 -8.36
N ILE A 395 1.11 -7.81 -9.16
CA ILE A 395 -0.18 -8.36 -8.80
C ILE A 395 -0.51 -9.52 -9.73
N VAL A 396 -1.01 -10.62 -9.16
CA VAL A 396 -1.52 -11.74 -9.95
C VAL A 396 -2.94 -12.09 -9.53
N HIS A 397 -3.69 -12.70 -10.44
CA HIS A 397 -5.02 -13.21 -10.19
C HIS A 397 -5.13 -14.63 -10.75
N GLY A 398 -5.68 -15.57 -9.96
CA GLY A 398 -5.99 -16.94 -10.34
C GLY A 398 -7.42 -17.31 -10.00
N ALA A 399 -7.94 -18.36 -10.63
CA ALA A 399 -9.27 -18.89 -10.28
C ALA A 399 -9.31 -19.48 -8.85
N THR A 400 -8.16 -19.94 -8.37
CA THR A 400 -7.96 -20.45 -7.00
C THR A 400 -6.72 -19.81 -6.38
N ARG A 401 -6.57 -19.93 -5.06
CA ARG A 401 -5.38 -19.47 -4.33
C ARG A 401 -4.11 -20.17 -4.82
N ASP A 402 -4.15 -21.47 -5.04
CA ASP A 402 -3.00 -22.24 -5.53
C ASP A 402 -2.56 -21.80 -6.93
N GLU A 403 -3.52 -21.50 -7.80
CA GLU A 403 -3.23 -20.92 -9.13
C GLU A 403 -2.60 -19.54 -9.02
N ALA A 404 -3.09 -18.69 -8.11
CA ALA A 404 -2.50 -17.37 -7.86
C ALA A 404 -1.07 -17.49 -7.32
N ILE A 405 -0.80 -18.42 -6.38
CA ILE A 405 0.55 -18.70 -5.85
C ILE A 405 1.49 -19.14 -6.98
N ALA A 406 1.08 -20.15 -7.76
CA ALA A 406 1.90 -20.65 -8.87
C ALA A 406 2.16 -19.56 -9.92
N ARG A 407 1.16 -18.71 -10.18
CA ARG A 407 1.29 -17.56 -11.10
C ARG A 407 2.23 -16.49 -10.56
N MET A 408 2.21 -16.24 -9.25
CA MET A 408 3.14 -15.29 -8.62
C MET A 408 4.57 -15.81 -8.69
N GLN A 409 4.82 -17.09 -8.41
CA GLN A 409 6.15 -17.69 -8.54
C GLN A 409 6.69 -17.51 -9.97
N ARG A 410 5.92 -17.91 -10.99
CA ARG A 410 6.31 -17.71 -12.39
C ARG A 410 6.53 -16.22 -12.73
N ALA A 411 5.65 -15.34 -12.25
CA ALA A 411 5.78 -13.91 -12.56
C ALA A 411 7.03 -13.30 -11.91
N ILE A 412 7.43 -13.75 -10.72
CA ILE A 412 8.68 -13.34 -10.08
C ILE A 412 9.90 -13.85 -10.88
N GLU A 413 9.87 -15.11 -11.34
CA GLU A 413 10.93 -15.70 -12.17
C GLU A 413 11.09 -14.99 -13.52
N ASP A 414 9.99 -14.52 -14.11
CA ASP A 414 9.97 -13.76 -15.37
C ASP A 414 10.41 -12.29 -15.17
N TYR A 415 10.48 -11.78 -13.93
CA TYR A 415 10.76 -10.37 -13.66
C TYR A 415 12.26 -10.09 -13.68
N ALA A 416 12.78 -9.56 -14.79
CA ALA A 416 14.19 -9.23 -14.90
C ALA A 416 14.47 -7.80 -14.39
N ILE A 417 15.10 -7.70 -13.25
CA ILE A 417 15.60 -6.44 -12.65
C ILE A 417 17.09 -6.62 -12.35
N SER A 418 17.91 -5.65 -12.74
CA SER A 418 19.33 -5.60 -12.40
C SER A 418 19.81 -4.18 -12.17
N GLY A 419 20.94 -4.05 -11.47
CA GLY A 419 21.51 -2.76 -11.05
C GLY A 419 21.09 -2.33 -9.64
N VAL A 420 20.12 -3.05 -9.04
CA VAL A 420 19.73 -2.96 -7.64
C VAL A 420 19.26 -4.33 -7.13
N GLU A 421 19.45 -4.59 -5.85
CA GLU A 421 18.82 -5.70 -5.15
C GLU A 421 17.33 -5.39 -4.88
N THR A 422 16.51 -6.43 -4.85
CA THR A 422 15.06 -6.26 -4.66
C THR A 422 14.47 -7.25 -3.67
N THR A 423 13.25 -6.97 -3.21
CA THR A 423 12.48 -7.88 -2.34
C THR A 423 11.97 -9.15 -3.06
N LEU A 424 12.11 -9.27 -4.38
CA LEU A 424 11.60 -10.41 -5.15
C LEU A 424 12.10 -11.77 -4.66
N PRO A 425 13.38 -11.99 -4.31
CA PRO A 425 13.85 -13.26 -3.76
C PRO A 425 13.14 -13.65 -2.47
N PHE A 426 12.89 -12.69 -1.58
CA PHE A 426 12.11 -12.92 -0.37
C PHE A 426 10.65 -13.27 -0.71
N CYS A 427 10.02 -12.54 -1.63
CA CYS A 427 8.65 -12.82 -2.07
C CYS A 427 8.52 -14.21 -2.70
N HIS A 428 9.50 -14.63 -3.49
CA HIS A 428 9.54 -15.99 -4.05
C HIS A 428 9.62 -17.07 -2.95
N TYR A 429 10.48 -16.83 -1.95
CA TYR A 429 10.57 -17.71 -0.77
C TYR A 429 9.22 -17.83 -0.05
N VAL A 430 8.53 -16.71 0.19
CA VAL A 430 7.20 -16.71 0.83
C VAL A 430 6.22 -17.58 0.04
N MET A 431 6.16 -17.43 -1.28
CA MET A 431 5.25 -18.22 -2.14
C MET A 431 5.53 -19.72 -2.08
N GLY A 432 6.78 -20.14 -1.84
CA GLY A 432 7.18 -21.52 -1.69
C GLY A 432 6.98 -22.09 -0.28
N HIS A 433 6.87 -21.25 0.74
CA HIS A 433 6.88 -21.66 2.14
C HIS A 433 5.58 -22.35 2.55
N GLU A 434 5.70 -23.46 3.31
CA GLU A 434 4.56 -24.30 3.72
C GLU A 434 3.51 -23.51 4.52
N SER A 435 3.94 -22.65 5.46
CA SER A 435 3.03 -21.83 6.27
C SER A 435 2.19 -20.90 5.41
N PHE A 436 2.78 -20.28 4.38
CA PHE A 436 2.04 -19.43 3.44
C PHE A 436 1.10 -20.27 2.58
N ARG A 437 1.59 -21.36 1.99
CA ARG A 437 0.80 -22.24 1.12
C ARG A 437 -0.41 -22.85 1.84
N SER A 438 -0.22 -23.27 3.11
CA SER A 438 -1.32 -23.79 3.93
C SER A 438 -2.25 -22.72 4.50
N GLY A 439 -1.91 -21.44 4.36
CA GLY A 439 -2.64 -20.33 4.97
C GLY A 439 -2.45 -20.21 6.49
N LYS A 440 -1.51 -20.94 7.08
CA LYS A 440 -1.22 -20.95 8.53
C LYS A 440 -0.03 -20.03 8.85
N TYR A 441 -0.25 -18.74 8.84
CA TYR A 441 0.76 -17.74 9.14
C TYR A 441 0.13 -16.53 9.86
N ASP A 442 0.95 -15.74 10.52
CA ASP A 442 0.55 -14.52 11.23
C ASP A 442 1.55 -13.38 10.98
N THR A 443 1.44 -12.28 11.72
CA THR A 443 2.33 -11.12 11.58
C THR A 443 3.79 -11.39 11.98
N HIS A 444 4.10 -12.54 12.55
CA HIS A 444 5.45 -12.95 12.94
C HIS A 444 6.17 -13.78 11.86
N PHE A 445 5.54 -14.03 10.71
CA PHE A 445 6.09 -14.87 9.65
C PHE A 445 7.55 -14.57 9.31
N VAL A 446 7.91 -13.29 9.15
CA VAL A 446 9.29 -12.92 8.81
C VAL A 446 10.25 -13.24 9.94
N ARG A 447 9.86 -12.98 11.20
CA ARG A 447 10.67 -13.27 12.37
C ARG A 447 10.92 -14.78 12.53
N ASP A 448 9.89 -15.59 12.27
CA ASP A 448 9.88 -17.01 12.62
C ASP A 448 10.41 -17.91 11.50
N HIS A 449 10.32 -17.45 10.25
CA HIS A 449 10.61 -18.29 9.08
C HIS A 449 11.69 -17.72 8.16
N TRP A 450 11.94 -16.40 8.16
CA TRP A 450 12.93 -15.83 7.26
C TRP A 450 14.34 -15.88 7.84
N ASN A 451 15.23 -16.55 7.10
CA ASN A 451 16.68 -16.49 7.31
C ASN A 451 17.36 -16.18 5.98
N PRO A 452 18.13 -15.08 5.88
CA PRO A 452 18.89 -14.73 4.66
C PRO A 452 19.76 -15.85 4.11
N GLU A 453 20.24 -16.77 4.96
CA GLU A 453 21.06 -17.91 4.55
C GLU A 453 20.34 -18.83 3.54
N VAL A 454 19.00 -18.81 3.50
CA VAL A 454 18.22 -19.55 2.50
C VAL A 454 18.56 -19.10 1.08
N LEU A 455 18.95 -17.84 0.89
CA LEU A 455 19.38 -17.33 -0.40
C LEU A 455 20.81 -17.80 -0.77
N LEU A 456 21.66 -18.03 0.23
CA LEU A 456 23.03 -18.49 0.01
C LEU A 456 23.10 -19.94 -0.50
N GLY A 457 22.09 -20.77 -0.20
CA GLY A 457 21.98 -22.16 -0.70
C GLY A 457 21.55 -22.25 -2.16
N GLN A 458 21.23 -21.14 -2.79
CA GLN A 458 20.87 -21.04 -4.20
C GLN A 458 22.03 -20.52 -5.06
N GLU A 459 23.27 -20.72 -4.62
CA GLU A 459 24.43 -20.39 -5.44
C GLU A 459 24.32 -21.06 -6.82
N PRO A 460 24.60 -20.30 -7.89
CA PRO A 460 24.53 -20.86 -9.24
C PRO A 460 25.40 -22.10 -9.31
N THR A 461 24.86 -23.21 -9.74
CA THR A 461 25.66 -24.40 -10.07
C THR A 461 26.81 -23.97 -10.96
N GLU A 462 27.96 -24.67 -10.89
CA GLU A 462 29.15 -24.39 -11.75
C GLU A 462 28.74 -24.21 -13.23
N ALA A 463 27.69 -24.89 -13.67
CA ALA A 463 27.14 -24.77 -15.00
C ALA A 463 26.49 -23.39 -15.27
N LEU A 464 25.79 -22.79 -14.30
CA LEU A 464 25.20 -21.46 -14.43
C LEU A 464 26.29 -20.38 -14.35
N ALA A 465 27.27 -20.54 -13.47
CA ALA A 465 28.44 -19.66 -13.41
C ALA A 465 29.23 -19.68 -14.73
N ALA A 466 29.45 -20.87 -15.31
CA ALA A 466 30.09 -21.03 -16.61
C ALA A 466 29.25 -20.41 -17.76
N ALA A 467 27.92 -20.53 -17.71
CA ALA A 467 27.03 -19.92 -18.68
C ALA A 467 27.04 -18.38 -18.60
N LEU A 468 27.05 -17.82 -17.37
CA LEU A 468 27.17 -16.36 -17.14
C LEU A 468 28.52 -15.81 -17.63
N VAL A 469 29.61 -16.53 -17.36
CA VAL A 469 30.95 -16.16 -17.88
C VAL A 469 30.97 -16.26 -19.42
N ALA A 470 30.39 -17.31 -20.02
CA ALA A 470 30.30 -17.45 -21.46
C ALA A 470 29.44 -16.34 -22.10
N ALA A 471 28.31 -15.96 -21.49
CA ALA A 471 27.44 -14.88 -21.94
C ALA A 471 28.15 -13.51 -21.85
N SER A 472 28.85 -13.22 -20.74
CA SER A 472 29.62 -11.98 -20.59
C SER A 472 30.79 -11.90 -21.57
N MET A 473 31.46 -13.03 -21.87
CA MET A 473 32.50 -13.09 -22.91
C MET A 473 31.92 -12.89 -24.34
N GLN A 474 30.66 -13.30 -24.55
CA GLN A 474 29.97 -13.10 -25.84
C GLN A 474 29.53 -11.63 -26.00
N GLU A 475 29.10 -10.95 -24.95
CA GLU A 475 28.83 -9.50 -24.97
C GLU A 475 30.11 -8.68 -25.26
N VAL A 476 31.21 -9.02 -24.63
CA VAL A 476 32.49 -8.36 -24.90
C VAL A 476 32.93 -8.56 -26.35
N ARG A 477 32.69 -9.74 -26.95
CA ARG A 477 32.97 -10.00 -28.37
C ARG A 477 32.00 -9.33 -29.32
N SER A 478 30.72 -9.14 -28.93
CA SER A 478 29.73 -8.46 -29.76
C SER A 478 29.91 -6.92 -29.75
N GLY A 479 30.64 -6.38 -28.77
CA GLY A 479 31.05 -4.97 -28.77
C GLY A 479 32.12 -4.63 -29.85
N GLU A 480 32.74 -5.63 -30.49
CA GLU A 480 33.61 -5.49 -31.65
C GLU A 480 32.87 -5.83 -32.95
N LEU A 481 31.66 -5.32 -33.16
CA LEU A 481 31.02 -5.41 -34.47
C LEU A 481 31.70 -4.46 -35.44
N VAL A 482 32.65 -5.01 -36.24
CA VAL A 482 33.14 -4.40 -37.45
C VAL A 482 31.88 -4.03 -38.32
N PRO A 483 31.80 -2.80 -38.83
CA PRO A 483 30.70 -2.43 -39.70
C PRO A 483 30.70 -3.35 -40.92
N GLN A 484 29.70 -4.22 -41.05
CA GLN A 484 29.49 -4.89 -42.33
C GLN A 484 29.06 -3.83 -43.33
N GLU A 485 29.93 -3.62 -44.32
CA GLU A 485 29.54 -2.82 -45.50
C GLU A 485 28.18 -3.28 -46.00
N ALA A 486 27.29 -2.32 -46.17
CA ALA A 486 25.93 -2.55 -46.63
C ALA A 486 25.96 -3.32 -47.94
N ALA A 487 25.63 -4.59 -47.93
CA ALA A 487 25.38 -5.36 -49.14
C ALA A 487 24.23 -4.72 -49.90
N GLN A 488 24.53 -4.24 -51.08
CA GLN A 488 23.59 -3.60 -51.98
C GLN A 488 22.37 -4.50 -52.25
N GLY A 489 21.20 -3.99 -51.94
CA GLY A 489 19.95 -4.18 -52.65
C GLY A 489 19.47 -5.60 -52.96
N GLY A 490 19.09 -6.37 -51.94
CA GLY A 490 18.19 -7.51 -52.10
C GLY A 490 16.94 -7.30 -51.26
N LEU A 491 15.75 -7.39 -51.90
CA LEU A 491 14.49 -7.36 -51.17
C LEU A 491 14.43 -8.54 -50.18
N SER A 492 14.11 -8.28 -48.93
CA SER A 492 14.01 -9.33 -47.93
C SER A 492 13.02 -10.41 -48.37
N PRO A 493 13.23 -11.70 -47.98
CA PRO A 493 12.33 -12.80 -48.34
C PRO A 493 10.85 -12.57 -47.99
N TRP A 494 10.59 -11.66 -47.05
CA TRP A 494 9.25 -11.24 -46.64
C TRP A 494 8.55 -10.32 -47.64
N LYS A 495 9.31 -9.52 -48.43
CA LYS A 495 8.75 -8.65 -49.49
C LYS A 495 8.46 -9.39 -50.77
N LEU A 496 9.09 -10.54 -51.00
CA LEU A 496 8.87 -11.37 -52.18
C LEU A 496 7.62 -12.26 -52.11
N LYS A 497 6.96 -12.39 -50.97
CA LYS A 497 5.73 -13.21 -50.78
C LYS A 497 4.43 -12.42 -50.82
N ARG A 498 4.45 -11.14 -51.15
CA ARG A 498 3.25 -10.29 -51.25
C ARG A 498 3.19 -9.55 -52.61
N GLY A 499 3.45 -10.26 -53.65
CA GLY A 499 3.17 -9.86 -55.03
C GLY A 499 2.15 -10.79 -55.63
#